data_ad949ff05887471287110a48c549732c
#
_entry.id   ad949ff05887471287110a48c549732c
#
_cell.length_a   1.000
_cell.length_b   1.000
_cell.length_c   1.000
_cell.angle_alpha   90.00
_cell.angle_beta   90.00
_cell.angle_gamma   90.00
#
_symmetry.space_group_name_H-M   'P 1'
#
loop_
_entity.id
_entity.type
_entity.pdbx_description
1 polymer ?
#
loop_
_entity_poly.entity_id
_entity_poly.type
_entity_poly.pdbx_seq_one_letter_code
_entity_poly.pdbx_strand_id
1 'polypeptide(L)'
;SMGGRMCSMAVAEGLPAAGLVLLSYPLHPPGKPDRLRTEHFPQLTVPCLFVGGDRDPFGSPAELEAATAAIPGPVSHHWIAGGRHDVKGADDEICSVVAAWVHAL
;
A
#
# COMPACT_ATOMS: atom_id res chain seq x y z
N SER A 1 -7.56 2.43 -0.12
CA SER A 1 -7.39 3.78 0.40
C SER A 1 -7.56 3.83 1.92
N MET A 2 -8.55 4.54 2.41
CA MET A 2 -8.74 4.65 3.88
C MET A 2 -9.02 3.29 4.52
N GLY A 3 -9.82 2.45 3.88
CA GLY A 3 -10.07 1.08 4.35
C GLY A 3 -8.78 0.26 4.44
N GLY A 4 -7.90 0.37 3.45
CA GLY A 4 -6.60 -0.30 3.47
C GLY A 4 -5.73 0.18 4.62
N ARG A 5 -5.71 1.47 4.89
CA ARG A 5 -4.98 2.02 6.04
C ARG A 5 -5.53 1.46 7.36
N MET A 6 -6.86 1.42 7.52
CA MET A 6 -7.48 0.88 8.73
C MET A 6 -7.18 -0.60 8.91
N CYS A 7 -7.21 -1.40 7.82
CA CYS A 7 -6.85 -2.81 7.87
C CYS A 7 -5.38 -3.00 8.28
N SER A 8 -4.47 -2.19 7.74
CA SER A 8 -3.06 -2.30 8.09
C SER A 8 -2.80 -1.95 9.56
N MET A 9 -3.52 -0.97 10.09
CA MET A 9 -3.44 -0.64 11.52
C MET A 9 -3.93 -1.78 12.39
N ALA A 10 -5.05 -2.42 12.02
CA ALA A 10 -5.60 -3.56 12.76
C ALA A 10 -4.62 -4.75 12.77
N VAL A 11 -3.99 -5.03 11.62
CA VAL A 11 -2.99 -6.11 11.54
C VAL A 11 -1.77 -5.78 12.41
N ALA A 12 -1.32 -4.54 12.38
CA ALA A 12 -0.20 -4.09 13.22
C ALA A 12 -0.51 -4.27 14.72
N GLU A 13 -1.79 -4.16 15.11
CA GLU A 13 -2.24 -4.36 16.48
C GLU A 13 -2.51 -5.83 16.83
N GLY A 14 -2.28 -6.75 15.91
CA GLY A 14 -2.33 -8.18 16.17
C GLY A 14 -3.46 -8.95 15.51
N LEU A 15 -4.26 -8.33 14.64
CA LEU A 15 -5.27 -9.06 13.87
C LEU A 15 -4.57 -10.09 12.97
N PRO A 16 -4.89 -11.40 13.06
CA PRO A 16 -4.22 -12.41 12.24
C PRO A 16 -4.52 -12.20 10.75
N ALA A 17 -3.47 -12.28 9.93
CA ALA A 17 -3.58 -12.23 8.47
C ALA A 17 -2.38 -12.95 7.84
N ALA A 18 -2.59 -13.60 6.70
CA ALA A 18 -1.52 -14.21 5.93
C ALA A 18 -0.74 -13.19 5.11
N GLY A 19 -1.35 -12.05 4.81
CA GLY A 19 -0.75 -10.95 4.08
C GLY A 19 -1.72 -9.78 3.96
N LEU A 20 -1.23 -8.65 3.47
CA LEU A 20 -2.01 -7.45 3.26
C LEU A 20 -1.88 -6.96 1.82
N VAL A 21 -2.99 -6.61 1.21
CA VAL A 21 -3.03 -5.89 -0.06
C VAL A 21 -3.56 -4.49 0.22
N LEU A 22 -2.79 -3.49 -0.13
CA LEU A 22 -3.10 -2.10 0.16
C LEU A 22 -3.21 -1.33 -1.16
N LEU A 23 -4.46 -1.02 -1.55
CA LEU A 23 -4.76 -0.31 -2.78
C LEU A 23 -4.80 1.19 -2.50
N SER A 24 -4.01 1.96 -3.26
CA SER A 24 -3.97 3.42 -3.16
C SER A 24 -3.78 3.90 -1.70
N TYR A 25 -2.72 3.42 -1.05
CA TYR A 25 -2.48 3.77 0.35
C TYR A 25 -2.33 5.28 0.52
N PRO A 26 -3.12 5.91 1.39
CA PRO A 26 -3.05 7.35 1.60
C PRO A 26 -1.90 7.69 2.56
N LEU A 27 -0.68 7.76 2.02
CA LEU A 27 0.53 7.97 2.82
C LEU A 27 0.49 9.29 3.58
N HIS A 28 0.05 10.35 2.90
CA HIS A 28 -0.11 11.69 3.48
C HIS A 28 -1.22 12.42 2.75
N PRO A 29 -1.83 13.47 3.36
CA PRO A 29 -2.76 14.33 2.62
C PRO A 29 -2.04 15.01 1.45
N PRO A 30 -2.74 15.28 0.33
CA PRO A 30 -2.15 16.01 -0.79
C PRO A 30 -1.58 17.36 -0.34
N GLY A 31 -0.35 17.67 -0.79
CA GLY A 31 0.32 18.90 -0.43
C GLY A 31 0.89 18.96 0.99
N LYS A 32 0.82 17.86 1.75
CA LYS A 32 1.33 17.80 3.13
C LYS A 32 2.20 16.57 3.33
N PRO A 33 3.36 16.49 2.65
CA PRO A 33 4.20 15.28 2.66
C PRO A 33 4.83 14.97 4.01
N ASP A 34 4.83 15.90 4.95
CA ASP A 34 5.32 15.71 6.31
C ASP A 34 4.29 15.05 7.24
N ARG A 35 3.03 14.96 6.82
CA ARG A 35 1.98 14.31 7.61
C ARG A 35 1.82 12.85 7.25
N LEU A 36 2.85 12.06 7.53
CA LEU A 36 2.90 10.65 7.18
C LEU A 36 1.99 9.82 8.08
N ARG A 37 1.35 8.79 7.47
CA ARG A 37 0.46 7.84 8.15
C ARG A 37 1.13 6.48 8.23
N THR A 38 2.31 6.44 8.86
CA THR A 38 3.21 5.30 8.84
C THR A 38 3.63 4.80 10.22
N GLU A 39 3.05 5.33 11.29
CA GLU A 39 3.47 5.04 12.67
C GLU A 39 3.39 3.55 13.01
N HIS A 40 2.44 2.82 12.41
CA HIS A 40 2.24 1.39 12.64
C HIS A 40 3.10 0.49 11.76
N PHE A 41 3.80 1.02 10.76
CA PHE A 41 4.57 0.22 9.81
C PHE A 41 5.61 -0.69 10.46
N PRO A 42 6.33 -0.27 11.52
CA PRO A 42 7.28 -1.16 12.19
C PRO A 42 6.67 -2.42 12.82
N GLN A 43 5.35 -2.45 13.05
CA GLN A 43 4.64 -3.59 13.59
C GLN A 43 4.07 -4.53 12.51
N LEU A 44 4.25 -4.23 11.23
CA LEU A 44 3.76 -5.07 10.14
C LEU A 44 4.76 -6.17 9.83
N THR A 45 4.44 -7.40 10.23
CA THR A 45 5.33 -8.57 10.05
C THR A 45 4.86 -9.53 8.97
N VAL A 46 3.68 -9.30 8.40
CA VAL A 46 3.14 -10.12 7.30
C VAL A 46 3.57 -9.56 5.96
N PRO A 47 3.58 -10.39 4.88
CA PRO A 47 3.83 -9.87 3.54
C PRO A 47 2.82 -8.80 3.15
N CYS A 48 3.30 -7.71 2.54
CA CYS A 48 2.47 -6.59 2.12
C CYS A 48 2.67 -6.32 0.63
N LEU A 49 1.56 -6.12 -0.08
CA LEU A 49 1.57 -5.65 -1.46
C LEU A 49 0.91 -4.26 -1.50
N PHE A 50 1.63 -3.27 -1.98
CA PHE A 50 1.11 -1.93 -2.20
C PHE A 50 0.86 -1.76 -3.69
N VAL A 51 -0.38 -1.47 -4.06
CA VAL A 51 -0.77 -1.18 -5.46
C VAL A 51 -1.30 0.24 -5.51
N GLY A 52 -0.77 1.06 -6.39
CA GLY A 52 -1.23 2.44 -6.52
C GLY A 52 -0.82 3.07 -7.83
N GLY A 53 -1.38 4.23 -8.12
CA GLY A 53 -1.02 5.01 -9.29
C GLY A 53 0.30 5.74 -9.08
N ASP A 54 1.10 5.85 -10.13
CA ASP A 54 2.38 6.55 -10.06
C ASP A 54 2.22 8.08 -10.03
N ARG A 55 0.98 8.58 -10.16
CA ARG A 55 0.63 10.00 -10.05
C ARG A 55 -0.34 10.28 -8.92
N ASP A 56 -0.35 9.45 -7.90
CA ASP A 56 -1.23 9.62 -6.75
C ASP A 56 -0.71 10.76 -5.86
N PRO A 57 -1.52 11.81 -5.63
CA PRO A 57 -1.11 12.95 -4.78
C PRO A 57 -1.02 12.61 -3.29
N PHE A 58 -1.56 11.46 -2.86
CA PHE A 58 -1.45 11.00 -1.47
C PHE A 58 -0.14 10.27 -1.19
N GLY A 59 0.68 10.06 -2.18
CA GLY A 59 1.99 9.43 -2.04
C GLY A 59 2.56 9.01 -3.38
N SER A 60 3.74 9.52 -3.72
CA SER A 60 4.46 9.12 -4.92
C SER A 60 5.12 7.76 -4.73
N PRO A 61 5.54 7.07 -5.81
CA PRO A 61 6.31 5.83 -5.69
C PRO A 61 7.56 5.99 -4.80
N ALA A 62 8.32 7.05 -4.99
CA ALA A 62 9.52 7.29 -4.19
C ALA A 62 9.21 7.48 -2.70
N GLU A 63 8.14 8.21 -2.40
CA GLU A 63 7.71 8.44 -1.02
C GLU A 63 7.26 7.14 -0.35
N LEU A 64 6.46 6.32 -1.06
CA LEU A 64 5.99 5.04 -0.53
C LEU A 64 7.12 4.04 -0.36
N GLU A 65 8.02 3.94 -1.32
CA GLU A 65 9.17 3.03 -1.21
C GLU A 65 10.07 3.39 -0.01
N ALA A 66 10.29 4.69 0.21
CA ALA A 66 11.05 5.15 1.37
C ALA A 66 10.33 4.85 2.69
N ALA A 67 9.03 5.10 2.77
CA ALA A 67 8.25 4.89 3.99
C ALA A 67 8.11 3.41 4.32
N THR A 68 7.91 2.54 3.32
CA THR A 68 7.73 1.10 3.54
C THR A 68 9.02 0.39 3.93
N ALA A 69 10.16 1.04 3.82
CA ALA A 69 11.43 0.49 4.33
C ALA A 69 11.38 0.21 5.85
N ALA A 70 10.46 0.83 6.58
CA ALA A 70 10.25 0.59 8.00
C ALA A 70 9.46 -0.69 8.29
N ILE A 71 8.85 -1.31 7.28
CA ILE A 71 8.08 -2.55 7.44
C ILE A 71 9.05 -3.72 7.50
N PRO A 72 9.06 -4.51 8.61
CA PRO A 72 9.97 -5.65 8.73
C PRO A 72 9.58 -6.85 7.86
N GLY A 73 8.30 -7.00 7.50
CA GLY A 73 7.84 -8.06 6.61
C GLY A 73 8.22 -7.82 5.15
N PRO A 74 8.06 -8.82 4.28
CA PRO A 74 8.31 -8.65 2.85
C PRO A 74 7.35 -7.62 2.23
N VAL A 75 7.88 -6.69 1.46
CA VAL A 75 7.09 -5.65 0.80
C VAL A 75 7.26 -5.72 -0.70
N SER A 76 6.14 -5.69 -1.42
CA SER A 76 6.11 -5.59 -2.88
C SER A 76 5.32 -4.35 -3.28
N HIS A 77 5.70 -3.75 -4.38
CA HIS A 77 5.01 -2.60 -4.95
C HIS A 77 4.62 -2.89 -6.39
N HIS A 78 3.44 -2.43 -6.79
CA HIS A 78 3.04 -2.39 -8.19
C HIS A 78 2.45 -1.02 -8.50
N TRP A 79 2.98 -0.37 -9.53
CA TRP A 79 2.58 0.97 -9.91
C TRP A 79 1.74 0.94 -11.18
N ILE A 80 0.57 1.57 -11.14
CA ILE A 80 -0.31 1.73 -12.30
C ILE A 80 0.16 2.98 -13.06
N ALA A 81 0.63 2.79 -14.28
CA ALA A 81 1.17 3.87 -15.10
C ALA A 81 0.12 4.95 -15.35
N GLY A 82 0.45 6.20 -15.02
CA GLY A 82 -0.45 7.34 -15.15
C GLY A 82 -1.61 7.35 -14.17
N GLY A 83 -1.69 6.38 -13.25
CA GLY A 83 -2.79 6.26 -12.31
C GLY A 83 -2.73 7.31 -11.21
N ARG A 84 -3.91 7.80 -10.82
CA ARG A 84 -4.10 8.68 -9.67
C ARG A 84 -4.61 7.86 -8.48
N HIS A 85 -5.12 8.53 -7.47
CA HIS A 85 -5.60 7.86 -6.25
C HIS A 85 -6.73 6.85 -6.51
N ASP A 86 -7.62 7.14 -7.44
CA ASP A 86 -8.73 6.25 -7.80
C ASP A 86 -8.37 5.15 -8.81
N VAL A 87 -7.22 5.22 -9.46
CA VAL A 87 -6.68 4.25 -10.45
C VAL A 87 -7.74 3.77 -11.46
N LYS A 88 -8.52 4.68 -12.01
CA LYS A 88 -9.60 4.36 -12.95
C LYS A 88 -9.12 3.53 -14.14
N GLY A 89 -9.94 2.57 -14.57
CA GLY A 89 -9.67 1.74 -15.74
C GLY A 89 -8.62 0.67 -15.54
N ALA A 90 -8.11 0.46 -14.32
CA ALA A 90 -7.04 -0.48 -14.05
C ALA A 90 -7.50 -1.76 -13.35
N ASP A 91 -8.81 -2.04 -13.31
CA ASP A 91 -9.36 -3.16 -12.53
C ASP A 91 -8.76 -4.51 -12.94
N ASP A 92 -8.63 -4.77 -14.25
CA ASP A 92 -8.06 -6.03 -14.74
C ASP A 92 -6.58 -6.17 -14.35
N GLU A 93 -5.82 -5.09 -14.45
CA GLU A 93 -4.41 -5.09 -14.05
C GLU A 93 -4.29 -5.34 -12.55
N ILE A 94 -5.09 -4.66 -11.73
CA ILE A 94 -5.08 -4.83 -10.28
C ILE A 94 -5.43 -6.27 -9.91
N CYS A 95 -6.50 -6.83 -10.49
CA CYS A 95 -6.91 -8.20 -10.22
C CYS A 95 -5.81 -9.21 -10.58
N SER A 96 -5.16 -9.04 -11.73
CA SER A 96 -4.07 -9.93 -12.15
C SER A 96 -2.88 -9.87 -11.21
N VAL A 97 -2.48 -8.67 -10.80
CA VAL A 97 -1.35 -8.48 -9.89
C VAL A 97 -1.64 -9.07 -8.51
N VAL A 98 -2.83 -8.80 -7.98
CA VAL A 98 -3.22 -9.30 -6.66
C VAL A 98 -3.32 -10.83 -6.67
N ALA A 99 -3.93 -11.42 -7.70
CA ALA A 99 -4.06 -12.87 -7.82
C ALA A 99 -2.69 -13.54 -7.88
N ALA A 100 -1.77 -13.02 -8.69
CA ALA A 100 -0.43 -13.56 -8.79
C ALA A 100 0.33 -13.48 -7.46
N TRP A 101 0.20 -12.35 -6.77
CA TRP A 101 0.86 -12.14 -5.47
C TRP A 101 0.31 -13.10 -4.40
N VAL A 102 -1.01 -13.23 -4.32
CA VAL A 102 -1.66 -14.14 -3.37
C VAL A 102 -1.24 -15.60 -3.64
N HIS A 103 -1.17 -15.99 -4.92
CA HIS A 103 -0.78 -17.35 -5.30
C HIS A 103 0.67 -17.66 -4.90
N ALA A 104 1.53 -16.65 -4.83
CA ALA A 104 2.95 -16.80 -4.47
C ALA A 104 3.21 -16.77 -2.96
N LEU A 105 2.20 -16.53 -2.14
CA LEU A 105 2.34 -16.50 -0.68
C LEU A 105 2.72 -17.85 -0.11
#